data_23bb2e56604d58e0d8d39ec28e0465c6
#
_entry.id   23bb2e56604d58e0d8d39ec28e0465c6
#
_cell.length_a   1.000
_cell.length_b   1.000
_cell.length_c   1.000
_cell.angle_alpha   90.00
_cell.angle_beta   90.00
_cell.angle_gamma   90.00
#
_symmetry.space_group_name_H-M   'P 1'
#
loop_
_entity.id
_entity.type
_entity.pdbx_description
1 polymer ?
#
loop_
_entity_poly.entity_id
_entity_poly.type
_entity_poly.pdbx_seq_one_letter_code
_entity_poly.pdbx_strand_id
1 'polypeptide(L)'
;VLAGTGGVTLGEARTNHEGRQAILLLRGNEDASEFIALVATMGITITETLHQPGHEDPRGFFGKGRLQDVADELSTRTKNHPWSGVDLVLLHTNGTPRQLVGVSDAVKVEVWDRVRLLLALFTSHAASIEARTQVRIARLQSDRTVLRELANQSTTGERAGYGGGGITALQASIDNINRELTHLRKRQQKHAGAQSERRRQRSRSGAMTVGLAGYTNAGKSSLFQN
;
A
#
# COMPACT_ATOMS: atom_id res chain seq x y z
N VAL A 1 11.66 -2.02 -13.69
CA VAL A 1 11.34 -2.23 -12.26
C VAL A 1 11.70 -0.94 -11.57
N LEU A 2 10.74 -0.15 -11.15
CA LEU A 2 10.97 1.03 -10.32
C LEU A 2 11.27 0.49 -8.91
N ALA A 3 12.56 0.41 -8.54
CA ALA A 3 12.95 0.17 -7.17
C ALA A 3 12.23 1.22 -6.31
N GLY A 4 11.45 0.78 -5.35
CA GLY A 4 10.76 1.65 -4.43
C GLY A 4 9.30 1.96 -4.70
N THR A 5 8.77 1.69 -5.86
CA THR A 5 7.31 1.65 -6.05
C THR A 5 6.73 0.27 -5.74
N GLY A 6 7.55 -0.57 -5.08
CA GLY A 6 7.13 -1.90 -4.68
C GLY A 6 7.46 -2.99 -5.67
N GLY A 7 8.52 -2.86 -6.49
CA GLY A 7 9.09 -3.97 -7.29
C GLY A 7 8.08 -4.79 -8.12
N VAL A 8 6.83 -4.55 -7.89
CA VAL A 8 5.69 -5.17 -8.56
C VAL A 8 5.43 -4.34 -9.80
N THR A 9 5.40 -4.95 -10.94
CA THR A 9 4.77 -4.41 -12.14
C THR A 9 3.51 -3.67 -11.70
N LEU A 10 3.44 -2.37 -12.00
CA LEU A 10 2.24 -1.58 -11.75
C LEU A 10 1.07 -2.35 -12.35
N GLY A 11 0.31 -3.04 -11.53
CA GLY A 11 -0.76 -3.89 -12.06
C GLY A 11 -1.05 -5.16 -11.29
N GLU A 12 -0.06 -5.86 -10.78
CA GLU A 12 -0.28 -7.12 -10.07
C GLU A 12 -0.09 -6.96 -8.56
N ALA A 13 -1.20 -7.08 -7.83
CA ALA A 13 -1.15 -7.23 -6.40
C ALA A 13 -0.68 -8.65 -6.08
N ARG A 14 0.47 -8.81 -5.45
CA ARG A 14 0.75 -10.06 -4.75
C ARG A 14 -0.35 -10.27 -3.72
N THR A 15 -0.99 -11.41 -3.76
CA THR A 15 -2.02 -11.82 -2.79
C THR A 15 -1.43 -12.63 -1.64
N ASN A 16 -0.23 -13.16 -1.82
CA ASN A 16 0.50 -13.91 -0.78
C ASN A 16 1.79 -13.16 -0.42
N HIS A 17 1.92 -12.81 0.86
CA HIS A 17 3.08 -12.15 1.44
C HIS A 17 3.76 -13.02 2.51
N GLU A 18 3.31 -14.26 2.66
CA GLU A 18 3.82 -15.21 3.63
C GLU A 18 5.32 -15.47 3.44
N GLY A 19 6.06 -15.47 4.55
CA GLY A 19 7.50 -15.71 4.56
C GLY A 19 8.36 -14.50 4.19
N ARG A 20 7.77 -13.33 3.88
CA ARG A 20 8.55 -12.10 3.68
C ARG A 20 9.18 -11.64 4.99
N GLN A 21 10.34 -11.01 4.87
CA GLN A 21 11.05 -10.43 6.01
C GLN A 21 11.13 -8.91 5.87
N ALA A 22 10.85 -8.22 6.96
CA ALA A 22 10.76 -6.77 6.96
C ALA A 22 11.55 -6.14 8.11
N ILE A 23 12.03 -4.91 7.89
CA ILE A 23 12.48 -4.00 8.94
C ILE A 23 11.37 -2.99 9.18
N LEU A 24 11.05 -2.73 10.46
CA LEU A 24 10.08 -1.72 10.85
C LEU A 24 10.79 -0.44 11.29
N LEU A 25 10.46 0.69 10.68
CA LEU A 25 10.92 2.01 11.08
C LEU A 25 9.86 2.68 11.95
N LEU A 26 10.21 2.96 13.19
CA LEU A 26 9.38 3.69 14.16
C LEU A 26 9.92 5.10 14.38
N ARG A 27 9.03 6.07 14.33
CA ARG A 27 9.34 7.46 14.63
C ARG A 27 8.43 7.97 15.75
N GLY A 28 8.98 8.77 16.67
CA GLY A 28 8.21 9.26 17.82
C GLY A 28 7.97 8.17 18.89
N ASN A 29 6.95 8.37 19.72
CA ASN A 29 6.59 7.48 20.84
C ASN A 29 5.24 6.79 20.63
N GLU A 30 4.80 6.65 19.39
CA GLU A 30 3.52 6.00 19.10
C GLU A 30 3.59 4.49 19.33
N ASP A 31 2.51 3.92 19.84
CA ASP A 31 2.38 2.48 19.98
C ASP A 31 2.19 1.82 18.60
N ALA A 32 3.11 0.94 18.26
CA ALA A 32 3.07 0.19 17.01
C ALA A 32 2.49 -1.22 17.15
N SER A 33 1.96 -1.59 18.32
CA SER A 33 1.50 -2.95 18.60
C SER A 33 0.41 -3.42 17.63
N GLU A 34 -0.57 -2.56 17.31
CA GLU A 34 -1.59 -2.85 16.32
C GLU A 34 -0.98 -3.05 14.92
N PHE A 35 -0.05 -2.19 14.52
CA PHE A 35 0.60 -2.29 13.21
C PHE A 35 1.40 -3.60 13.10
N ILE A 36 2.14 -3.97 14.12
CA ILE A 36 2.89 -5.23 14.18
C ILE A 36 1.95 -6.44 14.09
N ALA A 37 0.82 -6.40 14.79
CA ALA A 37 -0.19 -7.46 14.71
C ALA A 37 -0.77 -7.58 13.28
N LEU A 38 -1.05 -6.47 12.60
CA LEU A 38 -1.50 -6.46 11.21
C LEU A 38 -0.45 -7.05 10.26
N VAL A 39 0.81 -6.72 10.43
CA VAL A 39 1.93 -7.29 9.65
C VAL A 39 2.00 -8.80 9.83
N ALA A 40 1.89 -9.27 11.07
CA ALA A 40 1.93 -10.70 11.40
C ALA A 40 0.75 -11.47 10.77
N THR A 41 -0.46 -10.88 10.70
CA THR A 41 -1.62 -11.53 10.04
C THR A 41 -1.40 -11.77 8.54
N MET A 42 -0.48 -11.06 7.92
CA MET A 42 -0.10 -11.26 6.52
C MET A 42 1.02 -12.28 6.31
N GLY A 43 1.51 -12.91 7.38
CA GLY A 43 2.63 -13.84 7.34
C GLY A 43 3.98 -13.17 7.09
N ILE A 44 4.08 -11.86 7.31
CA ILE A 44 5.32 -11.08 7.21
C ILE A 44 6.01 -11.10 8.56
N THR A 45 7.29 -11.42 8.59
CA THR A 45 8.11 -11.43 9.82
C THR A 45 8.89 -10.13 9.92
N ILE A 46 8.72 -9.40 11.03
CA ILE A 46 9.56 -8.25 11.35
C ILE A 46 10.86 -8.78 11.96
N THR A 47 11.96 -8.63 11.22
CA THR A 47 13.29 -9.07 11.62
C THR A 47 13.87 -8.13 12.67
N GLU A 48 13.67 -6.83 12.48
CA GLU A 48 14.15 -5.81 13.41
C GLU A 48 13.24 -4.59 13.39
N THR A 49 13.13 -3.94 14.55
CA THR A 49 12.42 -2.67 14.72
C THR A 49 13.43 -1.59 15.06
N LEU A 50 13.58 -0.64 14.16
CA LEU A 50 14.47 0.51 14.33
C LEU A 50 13.67 1.70 14.81
N HIS A 51 14.07 2.27 15.92
CA HIS A 51 13.42 3.42 16.52
C HIS A 51 14.30 4.66 16.44
N GLN A 52 13.71 5.79 16.06
CA GLN A 52 14.33 7.09 16.13
C GLN A 52 13.38 8.09 16.81
N PRO A 53 13.75 8.66 17.97
CA PRO A 53 12.92 9.63 18.67
C PRO A 53 12.79 10.95 17.88
N GLY A 54 11.77 11.74 18.23
CA GLY A 54 11.50 13.04 17.65
C GLY A 54 10.58 13.01 16.43
N HIS A 55 10.51 14.13 15.70
CA HIS A 55 9.61 14.31 14.56
C HIS A 55 10.13 13.61 13.29
N GLU A 56 9.21 13.23 12.43
CA GLU A 56 9.52 12.66 11.13
C GLU A 56 10.28 13.65 10.24
N ASP A 57 11.29 13.14 9.52
CA ASP A 57 11.94 13.93 8.47
C ASP A 57 11.00 14.06 7.26
N PRO A 58 10.81 15.27 6.70
CA PRO A 58 9.90 15.49 5.59
C PRO A 58 10.27 14.76 4.30
N ARG A 59 11.53 14.32 4.14
CA ARG A 59 12.04 13.66 2.94
C ARG A 59 12.31 12.17 3.14
N GLY A 60 12.82 11.80 4.31
CA GLY A 60 13.35 10.47 4.54
C GLY A 60 12.66 9.68 5.65
N PHE A 61 11.60 10.21 6.29
CA PHE A 61 10.96 9.63 7.47
C PHE A 61 11.90 9.57 8.68
N PHE A 62 13.04 8.88 8.56
CA PHE A 62 14.20 9.01 9.45
C PHE A 62 15.08 10.19 9.05
N GLY A 63 15.85 10.73 9.99
CA GLY A 63 16.89 11.69 9.68
C GLY A 63 17.93 11.10 8.70
N LYS A 64 18.47 11.94 7.83
CA LYS A 64 19.33 11.54 6.70
C LYS A 64 20.47 10.59 7.10
N GLY A 65 21.19 10.85 8.22
CA GLY A 65 22.27 9.98 8.68
C GLY A 65 21.77 8.59 9.05
N ARG A 66 20.71 8.51 9.87
CA ARG A 66 20.14 7.23 10.30
C ARG A 66 19.57 6.41 9.13
N LEU A 67 18.93 7.09 8.17
CA LEU A 67 18.43 6.43 6.97
C LEU A 67 19.58 5.89 6.11
N GLN A 68 20.70 6.62 6.04
CA GLN A 68 21.89 6.17 5.34
C GLN A 68 22.52 4.93 6.01
N ASP A 69 22.59 4.90 7.35
CA ASP A 69 23.08 3.72 8.09
C ASP A 69 22.25 2.47 7.73
N VAL A 70 20.92 2.60 7.71
CA VAL A 70 20.00 1.51 7.31
C VAL A 70 20.23 1.08 5.85
N ALA A 71 20.43 2.04 4.96
CA ALA A 71 20.69 1.77 3.55
C ALA A 71 22.02 1.06 3.33
N ASP A 72 23.07 1.48 4.01
CA ASP A 72 24.42 0.90 3.94
C ASP A 72 24.39 -0.54 4.48
N GLU A 73 23.74 -0.78 5.61
CA GLU A 73 23.57 -2.11 6.19
C GLU A 73 22.79 -3.04 5.27
N LEU A 74 21.68 -2.56 4.67
CA LEU A 74 20.93 -3.33 3.67
C LEU A 74 21.75 -3.62 2.41
N SER A 75 22.65 -2.73 1.98
CA SER A 75 23.44 -2.89 0.76
C SER A 75 24.64 -3.82 0.95
N THR A 76 25.23 -3.85 2.15
CA THR A 76 26.45 -4.63 2.48
C THR A 76 26.17 -5.97 3.15
N ARG A 77 24.89 -6.29 3.43
CA ARG A 77 24.48 -7.52 4.11
C ARG A 77 25.00 -8.79 3.40
N THR A 78 25.65 -9.65 4.16
CA THR A 78 26.08 -10.99 3.73
C THR A 78 24.97 -12.02 3.97
N LYS A 79 25.18 -13.26 3.48
CA LYS A 79 24.21 -14.37 3.71
C LYS A 79 23.98 -14.70 5.19
N ASN A 80 24.93 -14.39 6.06
CA ASN A 80 24.85 -14.64 7.50
C ASN A 80 24.32 -13.43 8.28
N HIS A 81 24.04 -12.32 7.62
CA HIS A 81 23.50 -11.14 8.27
C HIS A 81 22.05 -11.37 8.70
N PRO A 82 21.58 -10.87 9.87
CA PRO A 82 20.18 -10.98 10.29
C PRO A 82 19.20 -10.46 9.22
N TRP A 83 19.61 -9.47 8.43
CA TRP A 83 18.79 -8.88 7.37
C TRP A 83 18.96 -9.54 6.00
N SER A 84 19.62 -10.67 5.89
CA SER A 84 19.91 -11.32 4.61
C SER A 84 18.67 -11.60 3.76
N GLY A 85 17.55 -11.92 4.42
CA GLY A 85 16.25 -12.17 3.77
C GLY A 85 15.31 -10.97 3.69
N VAL A 86 15.71 -9.80 4.20
CA VAL A 86 14.85 -8.62 4.23
C VAL A 86 14.63 -8.09 2.81
N ASP A 87 13.38 -8.05 2.38
CA ASP A 87 12.93 -7.53 1.09
C ASP A 87 11.93 -6.38 1.21
N LEU A 88 11.63 -5.97 2.44
CA LEU A 88 10.60 -4.99 2.76
C LEU A 88 11.05 -4.07 3.90
N VAL A 89 10.78 -2.77 3.76
CA VAL A 89 10.86 -1.78 4.85
C VAL A 89 9.46 -1.26 5.12
N LEU A 90 9.09 -1.23 6.39
CA LEU A 90 7.78 -0.80 6.87
C LEU A 90 7.89 0.53 7.61
N LEU A 91 7.01 1.46 7.29
CA LEU A 91 6.79 2.69 8.06
C LEU A 91 5.53 2.50 8.90
N HIS A 92 5.59 2.69 10.22
CA HIS A 92 4.45 2.44 11.12
C HIS A 92 3.29 3.43 10.93
N THR A 93 3.54 4.59 10.29
CA THR A 93 2.55 5.64 10.01
C THR A 93 2.22 5.74 8.52
N ASN A 94 1.37 6.70 8.18
CA ASN A 94 1.10 7.05 6.78
C ASN A 94 2.24 7.93 6.25
N GLY A 95 3.08 7.38 5.40
CA GLY A 95 4.14 8.14 4.75
C GLY A 95 3.61 9.14 3.71
N THR A 96 4.19 10.34 3.68
CA THR A 96 3.97 11.23 2.54
C THR A 96 4.59 10.64 1.27
N PRO A 97 4.09 10.97 0.08
CA PRO A 97 4.70 10.51 -1.17
C PRO A 97 6.21 10.81 -1.26
N ARG A 98 6.62 11.97 -0.75
CA ARG A 98 8.02 12.39 -0.70
C ARG A 98 8.87 11.53 0.24
N GLN A 99 8.33 11.17 1.40
CA GLN A 99 9.00 10.24 2.33
C GLN A 99 9.12 8.85 1.73
N LEU A 100 8.04 8.32 1.14
CA LEU A 100 8.05 6.99 0.50
C LEU A 100 9.11 6.91 -0.61
N VAL A 101 9.18 7.94 -1.46
CA VAL A 101 10.21 8.04 -2.50
C VAL A 101 11.61 8.14 -1.89
N GLY A 102 11.80 9.02 -0.90
CA GLY A 102 13.10 9.24 -0.27
C GLY A 102 13.64 7.99 0.45
N VAL A 103 12.79 7.31 1.23
CA VAL A 103 13.17 6.05 1.89
C VAL A 103 13.50 4.99 0.85
N SER A 104 12.63 4.81 -0.15
CA SER A 104 12.82 3.82 -1.19
C SER A 104 14.09 4.03 -2.01
N ASP A 105 14.44 5.28 -2.29
CA ASP A 105 15.68 5.61 -2.99
C ASP A 105 16.92 5.32 -2.16
N ALA A 106 16.82 5.46 -0.84
CA ALA A 106 17.93 5.12 0.04
C ALA A 106 18.08 3.59 0.16
N VAL A 107 17.03 2.90 0.58
CA VAL A 107 17.11 1.48 0.99
C VAL A 107 17.12 0.50 -0.18
N LYS A 108 16.68 0.90 -1.38
CA LYS A 108 16.63 0.07 -2.61
C LYS A 108 15.85 -1.24 -2.49
N VAL A 109 14.99 -1.37 -1.47
CA VAL A 109 14.02 -2.45 -1.29
C VAL A 109 12.60 -1.89 -1.32
N GLU A 110 11.60 -2.75 -1.32
CA GLU A 110 10.21 -2.33 -1.28
C GLU A 110 9.90 -1.59 0.02
N VAL A 111 9.14 -0.50 -0.05
CA VAL A 111 8.74 0.30 1.12
C VAL A 111 7.22 0.34 1.21
N TRP A 112 6.69 -0.01 2.36
CA TRP A 112 5.28 0.09 2.67
C TRP A 112 5.06 1.01 3.86
N ASP A 113 4.07 1.86 3.74
CA ASP A 113 3.49 2.58 4.86
C ASP A 113 2.22 1.87 5.37
N ARG A 114 1.58 2.44 6.37
CA ARG A 114 0.33 1.90 6.93
C ARG A 114 -0.78 1.76 5.87
N VAL A 115 -0.89 2.72 4.95
CA VAL A 115 -1.88 2.66 3.86
C VAL A 115 -1.62 1.47 2.94
N ARG A 116 -0.36 1.27 2.56
CA ARG A 116 0.04 0.16 1.68
C ARG A 116 -0.20 -1.20 2.33
N LEU A 117 0.12 -1.33 3.62
CA LEU A 117 -0.14 -2.53 4.41
C LEU A 117 -1.65 -2.87 4.43
N LEU A 118 -2.50 -1.88 4.76
CA LEU A 118 -3.95 -2.07 4.78
C LEU A 118 -4.52 -2.43 3.40
N LEU A 119 -4.03 -1.80 2.33
CA LEU A 119 -4.44 -2.14 0.97
C LEU A 119 -4.03 -3.56 0.57
N ALA A 120 -2.87 -4.03 1.00
CA ALA A 120 -2.42 -5.40 0.78
C ALA A 120 -3.31 -6.39 1.57
N LEU A 121 -3.61 -6.08 2.84
CA LEU A 121 -4.50 -6.88 3.68
C LEU A 121 -5.92 -6.97 3.08
N PHE A 122 -6.48 -5.84 2.64
CA PHE A 122 -7.79 -5.85 1.99
C PHE A 122 -7.78 -6.58 0.65
N THR A 123 -6.67 -6.57 -0.08
CA THR A 123 -6.53 -7.33 -1.33
C THR A 123 -6.64 -8.83 -1.07
N SER A 124 -6.01 -9.36 -0.01
CA SER A 124 -6.06 -10.78 0.35
C SER A 124 -7.43 -11.22 0.86
N HIS A 125 -8.20 -10.31 1.48
CA HIS A 125 -9.54 -10.61 2.05
C HIS A 125 -10.71 -10.23 1.15
N ALA A 126 -10.49 -9.59 0.01
CA ALA A 126 -11.56 -9.15 -0.88
C ALA A 126 -12.23 -10.34 -1.58
N ALA A 127 -13.34 -10.82 -1.04
CA ALA A 127 -14.08 -11.95 -1.57
C ALA A 127 -14.97 -11.58 -2.79
N SER A 128 -15.60 -10.39 -2.78
CA SER A 128 -16.52 -9.97 -3.84
C SER A 128 -15.79 -9.21 -4.97
N ILE A 129 -16.38 -9.22 -6.16
CA ILE A 129 -15.86 -8.46 -7.32
C ILE A 129 -15.86 -6.96 -7.03
N GLU A 130 -16.90 -6.49 -6.33
CA GLU A 130 -17.01 -5.09 -5.92
C GLU A 130 -15.90 -4.70 -4.95
N ALA A 131 -15.64 -5.52 -3.92
CA ALA A 131 -14.57 -5.29 -2.95
C ALA A 131 -13.20 -5.25 -3.65
N ARG A 132 -12.91 -6.23 -4.51
CA ARG A 132 -11.68 -6.26 -5.32
C ARG A 132 -11.52 -5.02 -6.18
N THR A 133 -12.61 -4.56 -6.80
CA THR A 133 -12.60 -3.34 -7.63
C THR A 133 -12.31 -2.10 -6.79
N GLN A 134 -12.89 -1.98 -5.60
CA GLN A 134 -12.65 -0.85 -4.69
C GLN A 134 -11.21 -0.81 -4.18
N VAL A 135 -10.69 -1.95 -3.73
CA VAL A 135 -9.28 -2.05 -3.27
C VAL A 135 -8.32 -1.75 -4.41
N ARG A 136 -8.61 -2.23 -5.63
CA ARG A 136 -7.81 -1.93 -6.81
C ARG A 136 -7.79 -0.44 -7.13
N ILE A 137 -8.93 0.24 -7.07
CA ILE A 137 -9.02 1.70 -7.25
C ILE A 137 -8.19 2.43 -6.21
N ALA A 138 -8.31 2.08 -4.92
CA ALA A 138 -7.56 2.71 -3.84
C ALA A 138 -6.05 2.53 -4.03
N ARG A 139 -5.61 1.32 -4.41
CA ARG A 139 -4.21 1.02 -4.69
C ARG A 139 -3.67 1.85 -5.85
N LEU A 140 -4.38 1.89 -6.97
CA LEU A 140 -3.96 2.68 -8.13
C LEU A 140 -3.89 4.19 -7.83
N GLN A 141 -4.77 4.70 -6.97
CA GLN A 141 -4.72 6.08 -6.51
C GLN A 141 -3.46 6.35 -5.68
N SER A 142 -3.11 5.46 -4.75
CA SER A 142 -1.88 5.53 -3.97
C SER A 142 -0.64 5.49 -4.87
N ASP A 143 -0.56 4.49 -5.75
CA ASP A 143 0.56 4.33 -6.70
C ASP A 143 0.72 5.57 -7.60
N ARG A 144 -0.39 6.13 -8.10
CA ARG A 144 -0.37 7.35 -8.91
C ARG A 144 0.22 8.53 -8.17
N THR A 145 -0.07 8.67 -6.87
CA THR A 145 0.43 9.78 -6.06
C THR A 145 1.94 9.69 -5.89
N VAL A 146 2.47 8.50 -5.63
CA VAL A 146 3.92 8.24 -5.53
C VAL A 146 4.62 8.48 -6.88
N LEU A 147 4.04 8.01 -7.99
CA LEU A 147 4.62 8.22 -9.33
C LEU A 147 4.66 9.70 -9.73
N ARG A 148 3.66 10.49 -9.35
CA ARG A 148 3.67 11.93 -9.57
C ARG A 148 4.79 12.62 -8.79
N GLU A 149 5.01 12.21 -7.55
CA GLU A 149 6.13 12.74 -6.76
C GLU A 149 7.47 12.38 -7.41
N LEU A 150 7.64 11.14 -7.86
CA LEU A 150 8.83 10.73 -8.63
C LEU A 150 9.05 11.58 -9.88
N ALA A 151 7.99 11.84 -10.65
CA ALA A 151 8.06 12.68 -11.83
C ALA A 151 8.45 14.12 -11.48
N ASN A 152 7.87 14.69 -10.41
CA ASN A 152 8.19 16.03 -9.95
C ASN A 152 9.66 16.16 -9.53
N GLN A 153 10.18 15.21 -8.73
CA GLN A 153 11.59 15.22 -8.32
C GLN A 153 12.55 15.07 -9.50
N SER A 154 12.14 14.32 -10.54
CA SER A 154 12.94 14.16 -11.74
C SER A 154 13.00 15.43 -12.59
N THR A 155 11.93 16.24 -12.60
CA THR A 155 11.88 17.51 -13.33
C THR A 155 12.56 18.66 -12.60
N THR A 156 12.57 18.65 -11.26
CA THR A 156 13.22 19.68 -10.44
C THR A 156 14.73 19.48 -10.28
N GLY A 157 15.29 18.42 -10.85
CA GLY A 157 16.73 18.10 -10.74
C GLY A 157 17.15 17.58 -9.36
N GLU A 158 16.21 17.36 -8.44
CA GLU A 158 16.50 16.79 -7.12
C GLU A 158 16.97 15.33 -7.21
N ARG A 159 16.79 14.70 -8.37
CA ARG A 159 17.14 13.29 -8.64
C ARG A 159 18.04 13.19 -9.86
N ALA A 160 19.34 12.99 -9.64
CA ALA A 160 20.30 12.75 -10.72
C ALA A 160 20.05 11.36 -11.36
N GLY A 161 20.05 11.31 -12.71
CA GLY A 161 20.08 10.04 -13.45
C GLY A 161 18.80 9.65 -14.20
N TYR A 162 17.70 10.39 -14.09
CA TYR A 162 16.54 10.23 -14.98
C TYR A 162 16.71 11.11 -16.22
N GLY A 163 17.37 10.59 -17.26
CA GLY A 163 17.35 11.21 -18.57
C GLY A 163 15.94 11.27 -19.17
N GLY A 164 15.72 12.03 -20.23
CA GLY A 164 14.40 12.24 -20.86
C GLY A 164 13.57 10.97 -21.07
N GLY A 165 14.18 9.82 -21.30
CA GLY A 165 13.49 8.52 -21.41
C GLY A 165 12.83 8.04 -20.09
N GLY A 166 13.41 8.35 -18.94
CA GLY A 166 12.84 7.97 -17.64
C GLY A 166 11.59 8.76 -17.29
N ILE A 167 11.57 10.05 -17.55
CA ILE A 167 10.40 10.91 -17.34
C ILE A 167 9.24 10.48 -18.25
N THR A 168 9.52 10.15 -19.50
CA THR A 168 8.51 9.65 -20.45
C THR A 168 7.89 8.33 -19.98
N ALA A 169 8.70 7.41 -19.43
CA ALA A 169 8.21 6.14 -18.89
C ALA A 169 7.34 6.33 -17.65
N LEU A 170 7.71 7.26 -16.75
CA LEU A 170 6.88 7.62 -15.60
C LEU A 170 5.54 8.22 -16.03
N GLN A 171 5.56 9.14 -16.99
CA GLN A 171 4.34 9.74 -17.52
C GLN A 171 3.44 8.69 -18.17
N ALA A 172 3.99 7.80 -18.98
CA ALA A 172 3.24 6.70 -19.58
C ALA A 172 2.61 5.78 -18.53
N SER A 173 3.30 5.53 -17.42
CA SER A 173 2.79 4.75 -16.28
C SER A 173 1.61 5.46 -15.59
N ILE A 174 1.72 6.77 -15.38
CA ILE A 174 0.64 7.60 -14.82
C ILE A 174 -0.60 7.57 -15.73
N ASP A 175 -0.39 7.68 -17.05
CA ASP A 175 -1.48 7.67 -18.04
C ASP A 175 -2.17 6.30 -18.11
N ASN A 176 -1.42 5.21 -17.98
CA ASN A 176 -1.96 3.87 -17.87
C ASN A 176 -2.85 3.73 -16.62
N ILE A 177 -2.38 4.19 -15.46
CA ILE A 177 -3.17 4.20 -14.23
C ILE A 177 -4.45 5.03 -14.40
N ASN A 178 -4.38 6.21 -14.99
CA ASN A 178 -5.55 7.07 -15.22
C ASN A 178 -6.60 6.38 -16.11
N ARG A 179 -6.17 5.69 -17.16
CA ARG A 179 -7.06 4.89 -18.03
C ARG A 179 -7.72 3.76 -17.26
N GLU A 180 -6.95 3.00 -16.48
CA GLU A 180 -7.47 1.90 -15.66
C GLU A 180 -8.45 2.41 -14.60
N LEU A 181 -8.14 3.48 -13.90
CA LEU A 181 -9.02 4.12 -12.93
C LEU A 181 -10.36 4.54 -13.56
N THR A 182 -10.33 5.10 -14.76
CA THR A 182 -11.53 5.49 -15.50
C THR A 182 -12.39 4.27 -15.83
N HIS A 183 -11.78 3.19 -16.29
CA HIS A 183 -12.46 1.94 -16.62
C HIS A 183 -13.09 1.31 -15.38
N LEU A 184 -12.34 1.19 -14.26
CA LEU A 184 -12.81 0.61 -13.02
C LEU A 184 -13.97 1.40 -12.40
N ARG A 185 -13.91 2.74 -12.42
CA ARG A 185 -14.97 3.60 -11.94
C ARG A 185 -16.27 3.46 -12.77
N LYS A 186 -16.15 3.39 -14.09
CA LYS A 186 -17.32 3.11 -14.97
C LYS A 186 -17.93 1.76 -14.64
N ARG A 187 -17.12 0.73 -14.43
CA ARG A 187 -17.59 -0.60 -14.02
C ARG A 187 -18.31 -0.56 -12.68
N GLN A 188 -17.75 0.14 -11.69
CA GLN A 188 -18.36 0.31 -10.37
C GLN A 188 -19.73 1.01 -10.45
N GLN A 189 -19.83 2.08 -11.24
CA GLN A 189 -21.09 2.79 -11.48
C GLN A 189 -22.15 1.88 -12.13
N LYS A 190 -21.75 1.09 -13.13
CA LYS A 190 -22.66 0.12 -13.78
C LYS A 190 -23.17 -0.93 -12.79
N HIS A 191 -22.30 -1.47 -11.93
CA HIS A 191 -22.70 -2.41 -10.88
C HIS A 191 -23.65 -1.77 -9.85
N ALA A 192 -23.37 -0.55 -9.41
CA ALA A 192 -24.25 0.18 -8.49
C ALA A 192 -25.63 0.44 -9.09
N GLY A 193 -25.70 0.81 -10.37
CA GLY A 193 -26.95 0.96 -11.11
C GLY A 193 -27.75 -0.34 -11.18
N ALA A 194 -27.11 -1.46 -11.52
CA ALA A 194 -27.75 -2.77 -11.57
C ALA A 194 -28.26 -3.23 -10.19
N GLN A 195 -27.52 -2.97 -9.12
CA GLN A 195 -27.97 -3.26 -7.76
C GLN A 195 -29.18 -2.40 -7.36
N SER A 196 -29.17 -1.11 -7.71
CA SER A 196 -30.30 -0.21 -7.46
C SER A 196 -31.57 -0.68 -8.17
N GLU A 197 -31.46 -1.11 -9.43
CA GLU A 197 -32.61 -1.63 -10.19
C GLU A 197 -33.12 -2.94 -9.59
N ARG A 198 -32.26 -3.86 -9.18
CA ARG A 198 -32.67 -5.09 -8.46
C ARG A 198 -33.40 -4.79 -7.14
N ARG A 199 -32.98 -3.73 -6.41
CA ARG A 199 -33.67 -3.27 -5.18
C ARG A 199 -35.07 -2.74 -5.51
N ARG A 200 -35.17 -1.89 -6.55
CA ARG A 200 -36.46 -1.38 -7.02
C ARG A 200 -37.42 -2.51 -7.43
N GLN A 201 -36.90 -3.49 -8.15
CA GLN A 201 -37.68 -4.63 -8.61
C GLN A 201 -38.20 -5.49 -7.45
N ARG A 202 -37.36 -5.74 -6.42
CA ARG A 202 -37.80 -6.42 -5.18
C ARG A 202 -38.83 -5.62 -4.41
N SER A 203 -38.68 -4.31 -4.30
CA SER A 203 -39.69 -3.45 -3.65
C SER A 203 -41.01 -3.48 -4.39
N ARG A 204 -41.03 -3.49 -5.74
CA ARG A 204 -42.24 -3.57 -6.55
C ARG A 204 -42.91 -4.94 -6.47
N SER A 205 -42.15 -6.01 -6.25
CA SER A 205 -42.70 -7.37 -6.07
C SER A 205 -43.28 -7.62 -4.68
N GLY A 206 -43.37 -6.62 -3.81
CA GLY A 206 -43.91 -6.76 -2.46
C GLY A 206 -42.97 -7.43 -1.47
N ALA A 207 -41.68 -7.65 -1.83
CA ALA A 207 -40.72 -8.25 -0.92
C ALA A 207 -40.41 -7.29 0.24
N MET A 208 -40.58 -7.75 1.46
CA MET A 208 -40.19 -7.01 2.67
C MET A 208 -38.69 -7.06 2.85
N THR A 209 -38.11 -5.93 3.22
CA THR A 209 -36.66 -5.83 3.56
C THR A 209 -36.53 -5.72 5.06
N VAL A 210 -35.84 -6.67 5.68
CA VAL A 210 -35.49 -6.64 7.10
C VAL A 210 -33.99 -6.29 7.21
N GLY A 211 -33.70 -5.24 7.98
CA GLY A 211 -32.31 -4.80 8.25
C GLY A 211 -31.85 -5.26 9.64
N LEU A 212 -30.68 -5.88 9.72
CA LEU A 212 -30.01 -6.18 10.99
C LEU A 212 -29.00 -5.08 11.32
N ALA A 213 -29.24 -4.34 12.42
CA ALA A 213 -28.35 -3.32 12.94
C ALA A 213 -27.71 -3.78 14.25
N GLY A 214 -26.48 -3.37 14.52
CA GLY A 214 -25.76 -3.71 15.76
C GLY A 214 -24.26 -3.46 15.61
N TYR A 215 -23.54 -3.48 16.73
CA TYR A 215 -22.10 -3.28 16.79
C TYR A 215 -21.32 -4.32 15.97
N THR A 216 -20.08 -4.00 15.61
CA THR A 216 -19.14 -4.96 15.02
C THR A 216 -18.99 -6.16 15.95
N ASN A 217 -18.84 -7.35 15.36
CA ASN A 217 -18.74 -8.63 16.09
C ASN A 217 -19.97 -9.06 16.91
N ALA A 218 -21.12 -8.41 16.75
CA ALA A 218 -22.39 -8.80 17.38
C ALA A 218 -23.08 -10.03 16.74
N GLY A 219 -22.36 -10.82 15.95
CA GLY A 219 -22.88 -12.06 15.36
C GLY A 219 -23.88 -11.87 14.20
N LYS A 220 -24.06 -10.65 13.65
CA LYS A 220 -25.00 -10.38 12.56
C LYS A 220 -24.79 -11.28 11.34
N SER A 221 -23.53 -11.46 10.94
CA SER A 221 -23.19 -12.30 9.78
C SER A 221 -23.40 -13.79 10.05
N SER A 222 -23.21 -14.24 11.29
CA SER A 222 -23.46 -15.63 11.69
C SER A 222 -24.94 -15.97 11.64
N LEU A 223 -25.82 -14.99 11.90
CA LEU A 223 -27.26 -15.20 11.84
C LEU A 223 -27.76 -15.42 10.38
N PHE A 224 -27.02 -14.94 9.38
CA PHE A 224 -27.33 -15.14 7.96
C PHE A 224 -26.77 -16.44 7.37
N GLN A 225 -25.84 -17.10 8.09
CA GLN A 225 -25.18 -18.32 7.61
C GLN A 225 -25.83 -19.61 8.13
N ASN A 226 -26.77 -19.48 9.09
CA ASN A 226 -27.64 -20.53 9.57
C ASN A 226 -29.03 -20.40 8.95
#